data_41a3983ad67302a577cca90604650c10
#
_entry.id   41a3983ad67302a577cca90604650c10
#
_cell.length_a   1.000
_cell.length_b   1.000
_cell.length_c   1.000
_cell.angle_alpha   90.00
_cell.angle_beta   90.00
_cell.angle_gamma   90.00
#
_symmetry.space_group_name_H-M   'P 1'
#
loop_
_entity.id
_entity.type
_entity.pdbx_description
1 polymer ?
#
loop_
_entity_poly.entity_id
_entity_poly.type
_entity_poly.pdbx_seq_one_letter_code
_entity_poly.pdbx_strand_id
1 'polypeptide(L)'
;MKVSELASLIEARLLNEDAEDREVKCGYTCDLLSWVMGHGDEGMAWVTVQTHMNVIAVAVLSEMACVILPEDITMESESLEKAALEKLPVLSSPLSGYEICGRMHSAGIPAHN
;
A
#
# COMPACT_ATOMS: atom_id res chain seq x y z
N MET A 1 -2.62 -6.44 12.29
CA MET A 1 -3.79 -5.96 11.54
C MET A 1 -3.72 -6.47 10.12
N LYS A 2 -4.79 -7.02 9.62
CA LYS A 2 -4.87 -7.45 8.23
C LYS A 2 -5.14 -6.28 7.29
N VAL A 3 -4.79 -6.44 6.02
CA VAL A 3 -5.04 -5.40 5.00
C VAL A 3 -6.54 -5.05 4.94
N SER A 4 -7.43 -6.03 5.06
CA SER A 4 -8.88 -5.77 5.06
C SER A 4 -9.32 -4.88 6.22
N GLU A 5 -8.72 -5.05 7.39
CA GLU A 5 -8.99 -4.21 8.56
C GLU A 5 -8.41 -2.80 8.34
N LEU A 6 -7.21 -2.73 7.76
CA LEU A 6 -6.61 -1.45 7.41
C LEU A 6 -7.46 -0.70 6.40
N ALA A 7 -7.98 -1.38 5.39
CA ALA A 7 -8.87 -0.77 4.39
C ALA A 7 -10.08 -0.11 5.05
N SER A 8 -10.71 -0.79 6.01
CA SER A 8 -11.83 -0.21 6.74
C SER A 8 -11.41 1.02 7.55
N LEU A 9 -10.25 0.94 8.19
CA LEU A 9 -9.72 2.03 9.03
C LEU A 9 -9.52 3.32 8.24
N ILE A 10 -9.06 3.23 7.01
CA ILE A 10 -8.74 4.39 6.18
C ILE A 10 -9.79 4.64 5.08
N GLU A 11 -10.95 4.01 5.18
CA GLU A 11 -12.05 4.17 4.22
C GLU A 11 -11.63 3.83 2.78
N ALA A 12 -10.73 2.89 2.63
CA ALA A 12 -10.19 2.52 1.33
C ALA A 12 -11.01 1.41 0.67
N ARG A 13 -10.95 1.40 -0.66
CA ARG A 13 -11.49 0.30 -1.44
C ARG A 13 -10.33 -0.47 -2.08
N LEU A 14 -10.50 -1.76 -2.26
CA LEU A 14 -9.54 -2.60 -2.94
C LEU A 14 -9.70 -2.42 -4.45
N LEU A 15 -8.62 -2.07 -5.15
CA LEU A 15 -8.68 -1.80 -6.59
C LEU A 15 -8.50 -3.05 -7.44
N ASN A 16 -7.86 -4.09 -6.91
CA ASN A 16 -7.62 -5.31 -7.68
C ASN A 16 -8.28 -6.52 -7.03
N GLU A 17 -8.79 -7.41 -7.86
CA GLU A 17 -9.38 -8.66 -7.42
C GLU A 17 -8.29 -9.68 -7.08
N ASP A 18 -8.65 -10.74 -6.37
CA ASP A 18 -7.75 -11.85 -6.02
C ASP A 18 -6.53 -11.46 -5.17
N ALA A 19 -6.59 -10.31 -4.48
CA ALA A 19 -5.51 -9.93 -3.59
C ALA A 19 -5.56 -10.77 -2.31
N GLU A 20 -4.38 -11.09 -1.77
CA GLU A 20 -4.26 -11.78 -0.49
C GLU A 20 -4.56 -10.81 0.65
N ASP A 21 -5.19 -11.29 1.72
CA ASP A 21 -5.42 -10.47 2.91
C ASP A 21 -4.20 -10.62 3.84
N ARG A 22 -3.15 -9.87 3.51
CA ARG A 22 -1.85 -9.98 4.17
C ARG A 22 -1.82 -9.27 5.52
N GLU A 23 -0.88 -9.69 6.37
CA GLU A 23 -0.64 -9.05 7.67
C GLU A 23 0.19 -7.78 7.47
N VAL A 24 -0.27 -6.67 8.05
CA VAL A 24 0.46 -5.40 8.05
C VAL A 24 1.36 -5.34 9.27
N LYS A 25 2.66 -5.23 9.06
CA LYS A 25 3.66 -5.20 10.13
C LYS A 25 4.19 -3.81 10.44
N CYS A 26 4.21 -2.92 9.45
CA CYS A 26 4.69 -1.55 9.61
C CYS A 26 4.09 -0.65 8.54
N GLY A 27 4.22 0.66 8.71
CA GLY A 27 3.77 1.67 7.77
C GLY A 27 4.91 2.53 7.26
N TYR A 28 4.78 3.01 6.03
CA TYR A 28 5.80 3.83 5.39
C TYR A 28 5.15 4.72 4.34
N THR A 29 5.68 5.92 4.14
CA THR A 29 5.22 6.81 3.07
C THR A 29 6.42 7.42 2.38
N CYS A 30 6.48 7.28 1.06
CA CYS A 30 7.56 7.83 0.25
C CYS A 30 7.18 7.69 -1.23
N ASP A 31 7.54 8.68 -2.05
CA ASP A 31 7.21 8.69 -3.46
C ASP A 31 8.42 8.51 -4.37
N LEU A 32 9.61 8.43 -3.82
CA LEU A 32 10.83 8.22 -4.60
C LEU A 32 11.12 6.73 -4.64
N LEU A 33 10.86 6.09 -5.78
CA LEU A 33 10.95 4.64 -5.91
C LEU A 33 12.32 4.07 -5.58
N SER A 34 13.40 4.76 -6.01
CA SER A 34 14.75 4.31 -5.70
C SER A 34 15.03 4.29 -4.20
N TRP A 35 14.47 5.22 -3.47
CA TRP A 35 14.58 5.25 -2.02
C TRP A 35 13.80 4.12 -1.37
N VAL A 36 12.55 3.92 -1.82
CA VAL A 36 11.69 2.86 -1.30
C VAL A 36 12.32 1.49 -1.56
N MET A 37 12.94 1.31 -2.73
CA MET A 37 13.59 0.05 -3.08
C MET A 37 14.66 -0.34 -2.05
N GLY A 38 15.38 0.64 -1.52
CA GLY A 38 16.41 0.39 -0.51
C GLY A 38 15.91 0.30 0.92
N HIS A 39 14.65 0.70 1.18
CA HIS A 39 14.10 0.78 2.53
C HIS A 39 12.84 -0.06 2.74
N GLY A 40 12.30 -0.64 1.67
CA GLY A 40 11.10 -1.48 1.76
C GLY A 40 11.36 -2.73 2.58
N ASP A 41 10.32 -3.22 3.23
CA ASP A 41 10.44 -4.38 4.11
C ASP A 41 9.17 -5.23 4.05
N GLU A 42 9.30 -6.47 4.46
CA GLU A 42 8.19 -7.41 4.48
C GLU A 42 7.06 -6.90 5.37
N GLY A 43 5.83 -7.03 4.88
CA GLY A 43 4.64 -6.64 5.63
C GLY A 43 4.41 -5.13 5.71
N MET A 44 5.14 -4.35 4.94
CA MET A 44 4.98 -2.89 4.91
C MET A 44 3.69 -2.48 4.21
N ALA A 45 2.94 -1.56 4.83
CA ALA A 45 1.86 -0.86 4.17
C ALA A 45 2.45 0.45 3.65
N TRP A 46 2.54 0.57 2.33
CA TRP A 46 3.24 1.68 1.68
C TRP A 46 2.26 2.68 1.10
N VAL A 47 2.30 3.91 1.62
CA VAL A 47 1.47 5.03 1.14
C VAL A 47 2.26 5.82 0.12
N THR A 48 1.73 5.97 -1.09
CA THR A 48 2.40 6.68 -2.18
C THR A 48 1.39 7.24 -3.18
N VAL A 49 1.76 8.33 -3.86
CA VAL A 49 0.98 8.89 -4.96
C VAL A 49 1.42 8.34 -6.33
N GLN A 50 2.46 7.53 -6.36
CA GLN A 50 2.98 6.94 -7.59
C GLN A 50 2.06 5.83 -8.08
N THR A 51 1.75 5.84 -9.38
CA THR A 51 0.80 4.88 -9.96
C THR A 51 1.42 4.03 -11.08
N HIS A 52 2.70 4.19 -11.34
CA HIS A 52 3.39 3.44 -12.38
C HIS A 52 3.58 1.97 -11.99
N MET A 53 3.69 1.11 -13.00
CA MET A 53 3.90 -0.33 -12.80
C MET A 53 5.13 -0.63 -11.93
N ASN A 54 6.13 0.25 -11.93
CA ASN A 54 7.31 0.08 -11.08
C ASN A 54 6.98 0.07 -9.59
N VAL A 55 5.88 0.70 -9.19
CA VAL A 55 5.40 0.65 -7.79
C VAL A 55 5.11 -0.80 -7.41
N ILE A 56 4.42 -1.51 -8.30
CA ILE A 56 4.07 -2.92 -8.07
C ILE A 56 5.34 -3.77 -7.99
N ALA A 57 6.28 -3.55 -8.90
CA ALA A 57 7.54 -4.30 -8.90
C ALA A 57 8.32 -4.11 -7.59
N VAL A 58 8.41 -2.88 -7.09
CA VAL A 58 9.09 -2.58 -5.83
C VAL A 58 8.38 -3.24 -4.65
N ALA A 59 7.06 -3.15 -4.60
CA ALA A 59 6.27 -3.74 -3.52
C ALA A 59 6.38 -5.27 -3.49
N VAL A 60 6.36 -5.91 -4.66
CA VAL A 60 6.51 -7.36 -4.77
C VAL A 60 7.90 -7.80 -4.34
N LEU A 61 8.93 -7.11 -4.81
CA LEU A 61 10.31 -7.44 -4.48
C LEU A 61 10.57 -7.36 -2.98
N SER A 62 9.95 -6.41 -2.30
CA SER A 62 10.11 -6.21 -0.85
C SER A 62 9.11 -7.00 -0.02
N GLU A 63 8.25 -7.77 -0.64
CA GLU A 63 7.20 -8.56 0.04
C GLU A 63 6.29 -7.69 0.91
N MET A 64 5.92 -6.52 0.41
CA MET A 64 5.06 -5.59 1.15
C MET A 64 3.64 -6.15 1.34
N ALA A 65 2.96 -5.66 2.36
CA ALA A 65 1.58 -6.07 2.64
C ALA A 65 0.60 -5.47 1.63
N CYS A 66 0.78 -4.20 1.28
CA CYS A 66 -0.10 -3.51 0.35
C CYS A 66 0.50 -2.18 -0.11
N VAL A 67 -0.07 -1.65 -1.19
CA VAL A 67 0.17 -0.29 -1.65
C VAL A 67 -1.10 0.51 -1.39
N ILE A 68 -0.97 1.71 -0.84
CA ILE A 68 -2.09 2.59 -0.52
C ILE A 68 -1.96 3.89 -1.30
N LEU A 69 -2.98 4.19 -2.09
CA LEU A 69 -3.05 5.44 -2.86
C LEU A 69 -4.01 6.41 -2.14
N PRO A 70 -3.54 7.62 -1.78
CA PRO A 70 -4.39 8.61 -1.11
C PRO A 70 -5.21 9.41 -2.11
N GLU A 71 -6.16 10.23 -1.58
CA GLU A 71 -6.91 11.24 -2.33
C GLU A 71 -7.64 10.71 -3.56
N ASP A 72 -8.22 9.52 -3.44
CA ASP A 72 -8.96 8.84 -4.52
C ASP A 72 -8.12 8.56 -5.78
N ILE A 73 -6.81 8.59 -5.68
CA ILE A 73 -5.93 8.24 -6.78
C ILE A 73 -6.17 6.77 -7.14
N THR A 74 -6.22 6.51 -8.44
CA THR A 74 -6.34 5.14 -8.96
C THR A 74 -5.09 4.80 -9.76
N MET A 75 -4.94 3.53 -10.07
CA MET A 75 -3.79 3.01 -10.80
C MET A 75 -4.22 2.57 -12.19
N GLU A 76 -3.31 2.64 -13.16
CA GLU A 76 -3.58 2.18 -14.53
C GLU A 76 -3.94 0.70 -14.54
N SER A 77 -4.78 0.29 -15.50
CA SER A 77 -5.25 -1.08 -15.58
C SER A 77 -4.11 -2.10 -15.70
N GLU A 78 -3.07 -1.78 -16.45
CA GLU A 78 -1.90 -2.66 -16.59
C GLU A 78 -1.21 -2.90 -15.25
N SER A 79 -1.08 -1.86 -14.44
CA SER A 79 -0.48 -1.96 -13.11
C SER A 79 -1.35 -2.81 -12.19
N LEU A 80 -2.67 -2.63 -12.25
CA LEU A 80 -3.61 -3.42 -11.45
C LEU A 80 -3.62 -4.89 -11.87
N GLU A 81 -3.48 -5.17 -13.16
CA GLU A 81 -3.36 -6.55 -13.66
C GLU A 81 -2.11 -7.22 -13.10
N LYS A 82 -1.00 -6.50 -13.09
CA LYS A 82 0.27 -7.01 -12.52
C LYS A 82 0.11 -7.28 -11.03
N ALA A 83 -0.52 -6.36 -10.31
CA ALA A 83 -0.77 -6.52 -8.87
C ALA A 83 -1.65 -7.75 -8.61
N ALA A 84 -2.68 -7.97 -9.44
CA ALA A 84 -3.56 -9.12 -9.31
C ALA A 84 -2.81 -10.44 -9.53
N LEU A 85 -1.92 -10.49 -10.52
CA LEU A 85 -1.09 -11.67 -10.76
C LEU A 85 -0.20 -12.00 -9.57
N GLU A 86 0.27 -10.98 -8.88
CA GLU A 86 1.15 -11.15 -7.71
C GLU A 86 0.35 -11.21 -6.40
N LYS A 87 -0.97 -11.13 -6.48
CA LYS A 87 -1.89 -11.13 -5.33
C LYS A 87 -1.59 -10.02 -4.31
N LEU A 88 -1.00 -8.92 -4.78
CA LEU A 88 -0.64 -7.76 -3.96
C LEU A 88 -1.84 -6.82 -3.85
N PRO A 89 -2.35 -6.54 -2.64
CA PRO A 89 -3.45 -5.59 -2.49
C PRO A 89 -3.04 -4.17 -2.85
N VAL A 90 -3.86 -3.51 -3.66
CA VAL A 90 -3.73 -2.07 -3.96
C VAL A 90 -5.00 -1.40 -3.48
N LEU A 91 -4.86 -0.48 -2.54
CA LEU A 91 -5.97 0.23 -1.91
C LEU A 91 -6.01 1.66 -2.40
N SER A 92 -7.21 2.21 -2.55
CA SER A 92 -7.41 3.63 -2.81
C SER A 92 -8.29 4.21 -1.73
N SER A 93 -7.78 5.24 -1.04
CA SER A 93 -8.49 5.90 0.04
C SER A 93 -8.85 7.34 -0.36
N PRO A 94 -10.04 7.86 0.01
CA PRO A 94 -10.37 9.26 -0.24
C PRO A 94 -9.61 10.22 0.67
N LEU A 95 -8.97 9.70 1.72
CA LEU A 95 -8.25 10.52 2.69
C LEU A 95 -6.90 10.96 2.15
N SER A 96 -6.37 12.07 2.70
CA SER A 96 -5.03 12.52 2.37
C SER A 96 -3.99 11.56 2.93
N GLY A 97 -2.79 11.59 2.37
CA GLY A 97 -1.69 10.77 2.91
C GLY A 97 -1.44 11.04 4.38
N TYR A 98 -1.56 12.30 4.79
CA TYR A 98 -1.38 12.69 6.19
C TYR A 98 -2.41 12.00 7.10
N GLU A 99 -3.69 12.06 6.70
CA GLU A 99 -4.77 11.45 7.49
C GLU A 99 -4.62 9.93 7.53
N ILE A 100 -4.26 9.31 6.41
CA ILE A 100 -4.03 7.86 6.34
C ILE A 100 -2.93 7.46 7.32
N CYS A 101 -1.79 8.12 7.25
CA CYS A 101 -0.67 7.83 8.15
C CYS A 101 -1.03 8.05 9.61
N GLY A 102 -1.78 9.13 9.89
CA GLY A 102 -2.24 9.43 11.24
C GLY A 102 -3.12 8.32 11.81
N ARG A 103 -4.07 7.83 11.01
CA ARG A 103 -4.96 6.74 11.44
C ARG A 103 -4.19 5.44 11.65
N MET A 104 -3.26 5.13 10.74
CA MET A 104 -2.42 3.94 10.88
C MET A 104 -1.60 3.99 12.16
N HIS A 105 -0.95 5.10 12.42
CA HIS A 105 -0.15 5.29 13.62
C HIS A 105 -1.00 5.17 14.89
N SER A 106 -2.17 5.82 14.90
CA SER A 106 -3.09 5.77 16.05
C SER A 106 -3.62 4.36 16.31
N ALA A 107 -3.73 3.54 15.27
CA ALA A 107 -4.20 2.16 15.39
C ALA A 107 -3.10 1.19 15.83
N GLY A 108 -1.88 1.68 16.02
CA GLY A 108 -0.78 0.85 16.52
C GLY A 108 0.11 0.24 15.45
N ILE A 109 -0.03 0.67 14.19
CA ILE A 109 0.88 0.21 13.15
C ILE A 109 2.20 0.97 13.32
N PRO A 110 3.32 0.27 13.61
CA PRO A 110 4.58 0.96 13.88
C PRO A 110 5.23 1.49 12.62
N ALA A 111 6.12 2.44 12.82
CA ALA A 111 6.96 2.93 11.74
C ALA A 111 7.96 1.85 11.33
N HIS A 112 8.40 1.92 10.09
CA HIS A 112 9.48 1.07 9.60
C HIS A 112 10.80 1.47 10.26
N ASN A 113 11.58 0.50 10.65
CA ASN A 113 12.90 0.71 11.24
C ASN A 113 14.02 0.54 10.22
#